data_df75f9a7668fe1fb66748e55673a1b81
#
_entry.id   df75f9a7668fe1fb66748e55673a1b81
#
_cell.length_a   1.000
_cell.length_b   1.000
_cell.length_c   1.000
_cell.angle_alpha   90.00
_cell.angle_beta   90.00
_cell.angle_gamma   90.00
#
_symmetry.space_group_name_H-M   'P 1'
#
loop_
_entity.id
_entity.type
_entity.pdbx_description
1 polymer ?
#
loop_
_entity_poly.entity_id
_entity_poly.type
_entity_poly.pdbx_seq_one_letter_code
_entity_poly.pdbx_strand_id
1 'polypeptide(L)'
;MKSQLGALVAGAFLATGGAASAHHSFAMFDALHPIEIAGTVKEFRFVSPHTILIVTVKGQDGVAKDWILEGGAPGLQVRDGMTSKSLKPGDEIAVTINPLHSGAEGGSYQPMQVKFKDGHPVVTPRQ
;
A
#
# COMPACT_ATOMS: atom_id res chain seq x y z
N MET A 1 36.32 3.10 61.48
CA MET A 1 37.27 2.49 60.53
C MET A 1 36.55 1.48 59.68
N LYS A 2 36.82 1.49 58.43
CA LYS A 2 36.32 0.67 57.30
C LYS A 2 35.16 1.28 56.55
N SER A 3 35.52 2.10 55.61
CA SER A 3 34.77 2.56 54.44
C SER A 3 34.45 1.37 53.50
N GLN A 4 33.21 1.20 53.18
CA GLN A 4 32.77 0.32 52.09
C GLN A 4 32.26 1.23 50.96
N LEU A 5 33.05 1.33 49.90
CA LEU A 5 32.65 1.91 48.62
C LEU A 5 31.68 0.93 47.95
N GLY A 6 30.40 1.30 47.87
CA GLY A 6 29.43 0.61 47.01
C GLY A 6 29.45 1.21 45.62
N ALA A 7 29.99 0.50 44.64
CA ALA A 7 29.94 0.91 43.25
C ALA A 7 28.53 0.65 42.70
N LEU A 8 27.81 1.71 42.34
CA LEU A 8 26.59 1.67 41.57
C LEU A 8 26.97 1.46 40.10
N VAL A 9 26.72 0.27 39.57
CA VAL A 9 26.76 0.01 38.14
C VAL A 9 25.42 0.40 37.54
N ALA A 10 25.36 1.57 36.93
CA ALA A 10 24.22 1.99 36.15
C ALA A 10 24.26 1.26 34.79
N GLY A 11 23.43 0.24 34.65
CA GLY A 11 23.21 -0.43 33.37
C GLY A 11 22.44 0.44 32.41
N ALA A 12 23.10 1.00 31.40
CA ALA A 12 22.45 1.66 30.30
C ALA A 12 21.78 0.61 29.39
N PHE A 13 20.47 0.47 29.50
CA PHE A 13 19.66 -0.24 28.51
C PHE A 13 19.55 0.63 27.26
N LEU A 14 20.36 0.32 26.26
CA LEU A 14 20.19 0.85 24.90
C LEU A 14 18.99 0.13 24.27
N ALA A 15 17.86 0.81 24.24
CA ALA A 15 16.70 0.39 23.49
C ALA A 15 16.97 0.58 21.98
N THR A 16 17.57 -0.43 21.32
CA THR A 16 17.63 -0.52 19.86
C THR A 16 16.38 -1.27 19.37
N GLY A 17 15.28 -0.56 19.28
CA GLY A 17 14.06 -1.12 18.73
C GLY A 17 13.37 -0.11 17.84
N GLY A 18 13.46 -0.28 16.51
CA GLY A 18 12.63 0.55 15.68
C GLY A 18 12.85 0.54 14.16
N ALA A 19 13.84 -0.17 13.63
CA ALA A 19 14.10 -0.14 12.19
C ALA A 19 13.64 -1.40 11.41
N ALA A 20 13.14 -2.42 12.06
CA ALA A 20 12.80 -3.70 11.42
C ALA A 20 11.41 -3.75 10.75
N SER A 21 10.52 -2.79 11.04
CA SER A 21 9.13 -2.86 10.56
C SER A 21 8.91 -2.37 9.14
N ALA A 22 9.78 -1.49 8.61
CA ALA A 22 9.57 -0.87 7.30
C ALA A 22 9.97 -1.75 6.10
N HIS A 23 10.87 -2.74 6.28
CA HIS A 23 11.34 -3.59 5.19
C HIS A 23 10.49 -4.85 4.94
N HIS A 24 9.61 -5.23 5.87
CA HIS A 24 8.74 -6.40 5.71
C HIS A 24 7.48 -6.14 4.88
N SER A 25 7.10 -4.88 4.69
CA SER A 25 5.85 -4.48 4.03
C SER A 25 5.81 -4.88 2.54
N PHE A 26 6.92 -4.75 1.81
CA PHE A 26 6.96 -5.04 0.37
C PHE A 26 7.21 -6.51 0.02
N ALA A 27 7.80 -7.29 0.93
CA ALA A 27 8.08 -8.71 0.71
C ALA A 27 6.81 -9.59 0.62
N MET A 28 5.66 -9.07 1.01
CA MET A 28 4.38 -9.77 0.91
C MET A 28 3.77 -9.74 -0.50
N PHE A 29 4.27 -8.88 -1.40
CA PHE A 29 3.76 -8.71 -2.75
C PHE A 29 4.63 -9.40 -3.79
N ASP A 30 4.00 -10.10 -4.74
CA ASP A 30 4.68 -10.74 -5.86
C ASP A 30 4.90 -9.76 -7.01
N ALA A 31 6.03 -9.08 -6.97
CA ALA A 31 6.42 -8.13 -8.01
C ALA A 31 6.89 -8.79 -9.33
N LEU A 32 7.13 -10.11 -9.32
CA LEU A 32 7.57 -10.84 -10.51
C LEU A 32 6.41 -11.30 -11.40
N HIS A 33 5.21 -11.40 -10.81
CA HIS A 33 4.02 -11.88 -11.52
C HIS A 33 2.85 -10.91 -11.32
N PRO A 34 2.96 -9.65 -11.84
CA PRO A 34 1.87 -8.69 -11.75
C PRO A 34 0.63 -9.19 -12.50
N ILE A 35 -0.53 -8.85 -11.99
CA ILE A 35 -1.81 -9.17 -12.63
C ILE A 35 -2.65 -7.92 -12.83
N GLU A 36 -3.53 -7.91 -13.81
CA GLU A 36 -4.53 -6.86 -13.98
C GLU A 36 -5.86 -7.31 -13.37
N ILE A 37 -6.45 -6.43 -12.56
CA ILE A 37 -7.81 -6.58 -12.08
C ILE A 37 -8.67 -5.42 -12.56
N ALA A 38 -9.96 -5.67 -12.81
CA ALA A 38 -10.92 -4.65 -13.19
C ALA A 38 -12.14 -4.69 -12.28
N GLY A 39 -12.63 -3.54 -11.88
CA GLY A 39 -13.77 -3.46 -10.98
C GLY A 39 -14.19 -2.03 -10.68
N THR A 40 -15.02 -1.89 -9.66
CA THR A 40 -15.57 -0.61 -9.23
C THR A 40 -14.89 -0.15 -7.94
N VAL A 41 -14.44 1.08 -7.91
CA VAL A 41 -13.88 1.69 -6.70
C VAL A 41 -14.95 1.70 -5.61
N LYS A 42 -14.69 1.03 -4.51
CA LYS A 42 -15.52 1.05 -3.31
C LYS A 42 -15.09 2.18 -2.38
N GLU A 43 -13.80 2.34 -2.20
CA GLU A 43 -13.22 3.35 -1.32
C GLU A 43 -11.81 3.72 -1.79
N PHE A 44 -11.45 4.99 -1.65
CA PHE A 44 -10.10 5.47 -1.84
C PHE A 44 -9.69 6.31 -0.63
N ARG A 45 -8.79 5.77 0.19
CA ARG A 45 -8.22 6.44 1.37
C ARG A 45 -6.87 7.03 1.04
N PHE A 46 -6.81 8.35 1.02
CA PHE A 46 -5.58 9.10 0.73
C PHE A 46 -4.94 9.55 2.04
N VAL A 47 -4.41 8.60 2.83
CA VAL A 47 -3.91 8.78 4.20
C VAL A 47 -2.51 8.19 4.37
N SER A 48 -1.77 8.69 5.38
CA SER A 48 -0.48 8.14 5.78
C SER A 48 -0.65 6.93 6.71
N PRO A 49 0.27 5.97 6.73
CA PRO A 49 1.54 5.94 5.98
C PRO A 49 1.38 5.48 4.53
N HIS A 50 0.27 4.82 4.16
CA HIS A 50 0.01 4.27 2.85
C HIS A 50 -1.40 4.61 2.38
N THR A 51 -1.54 4.93 1.09
CA THR A 51 -2.86 5.06 0.47
C THR A 51 -3.48 3.68 0.29
N ILE A 52 -4.80 3.59 0.46
CA ILE A 52 -5.54 2.33 0.29
C ILE A 52 -6.63 2.53 -0.76
N LEU A 53 -6.63 1.67 -1.75
CA LEU A 53 -7.66 1.61 -2.78
C LEU A 53 -8.42 0.29 -2.64
N ILE A 54 -9.72 0.35 -2.37
CA ILE A 54 -10.58 -0.84 -2.29
C ILE A 54 -11.40 -0.91 -3.58
N VAL A 55 -11.24 -2.01 -4.30
CA VAL A 55 -11.91 -2.27 -5.58
C VAL A 55 -12.79 -3.50 -5.44
N THR A 56 -14.07 -3.37 -5.74
CA THR A 56 -14.98 -4.51 -5.84
C THR A 56 -14.83 -5.13 -7.22
N VAL A 57 -14.31 -6.35 -7.26
CA VAL A 57 -14.05 -7.12 -8.48
C VAL A 57 -15.04 -8.28 -8.58
N LYS A 58 -15.69 -8.43 -9.71
CA LYS A 58 -16.56 -9.58 -10.00
C LYS A 58 -15.73 -10.70 -10.60
N GLY A 59 -15.65 -11.82 -9.90
CA GLY A 59 -14.96 -13.01 -10.37
C GLY A 59 -15.66 -13.68 -11.56
N GLN A 60 -14.99 -14.64 -12.19
CA GLN A 60 -15.57 -15.45 -13.30
C GLN A 60 -16.78 -16.27 -12.84
N ASP A 61 -16.83 -16.63 -11.57
CA ASP A 61 -17.96 -17.28 -10.91
C ASP A 61 -19.15 -16.36 -10.66
N GLY A 62 -19.03 -15.06 -10.99
CA GLY A 62 -20.04 -14.04 -10.76
C GLY A 62 -20.07 -13.48 -9.34
N VAL A 63 -19.22 -13.98 -8.43
CA VAL A 63 -19.12 -13.50 -7.05
C VAL A 63 -18.27 -12.24 -7.00
N ALA A 64 -18.80 -11.19 -6.38
CA ALA A 64 -18.05 -9.96 -6.15
C ALA A 64 -17.23 -10.06 -4.86
N LYS A 65 -15.96 -9.66 -4.93
CA LYS A 65 -15.04 -9.61 -3.80
C LYS A 65 -14.34 -8.27 -3.74
N ASP A 66 -14.06 -7.81 -2.54
CA ASP A 66 -13.29 -6.59 -2.33
C ASP A 66 -11.80 -6.90 -2.31
N TRP A 67 -11.07 -6.24 -3.20
CA TRP A 67 -9.62 -6.27 -3.26
C TRP A 67 -9.05 -5.06 -2.55
N ILE A 68 -8.17 -5.28 -1.59
CA ILE A 68 -7.50 -4.22 -0.83
C ILE A 68 -6.12 -3.97 -1.41
N LEU A 69 -5.94 -2.80 -2.02
CA LEU A 69 -4.71 -2.44 -2.70
C LEU A 69 -3.97 -1.36 -1.90
N GLU A 70 -2.72 -1.63 -1.59
CA GLU A 70 -1.84 -0.70 -0.89
C GLU A 70 -0.99 0.09 -1.90
N GLY A 71 -1.04 1.40 -1.80
CA GLY A 71 -0.20 2.32 -2.56
C GLY A 71 0.91 2.94 -1.73
N GLY A 72 1.69 3.80 -2.34
CA GLY A 72 2.71 4.59 -1.65
C GLY A 72 2.11 5.62 -0.68
N ALA A 73 2.97 6.27 0.09
CA ALA A 73 2.57 7.38 0.96
C ALA A 73 1.96 8.52 0.12
N PRO A 74 1.01 9.31 0.67
CA PRO A 74 0.34 10.39 -0.07
C PRO A 74 1.31 11.36 -0.76
N GLY A 75 2.41 11.72 -0.12
CA GLY A 75 3.42 12.61 -0.72
C GLY A 75 4.08 12.04 -1.97
N LEU A 76 4.31 10.72 -2.02
CA LEU A 76 4.83 10.05 -3.21
C LEU A 76 3.77 10.02 -4.31
N GLN A 77 2.54 9.69 -3.96
CA GLN A 77 1.40 9.63 -4.89
C GLN A 77 1.16 10.99 -5.56
N VAL A 78 1.23 12.11 -4.79
CA VAL A 78 1.10 13.47 -5.33
C VAL A 78 2.22 13.78 -6.33
N ARG A 79 3.44 13.34 -6.08
CA ARG A 79 4.56 13.50 -7.03
C ARG A 79 4.28 12.79 -8.34
N ASP A 80 3.57 11.67 -8.29
CA ASP A 80 3.17 10.90 -9.48
C ASP A 80 1.86 11.41 -10.09
N GLY A 81 1.28 12.49 -9.56
CA GLY A 81 0.09 13.15 -10.09
C GLY A 81 -1.25 12.67 -9.50
N MET A 82 -1.23 11.75 -8.54
CA MET A 82 -2.44 11.27 -7.87
C MET A 82 -2.75 12.09 -6.62
N THR A 83 -3.99 12.47 -6.45
CA THR A 83 -4.50 13.23 -5.30
C THR A 83 -5.70 12.51 -4.68
N SER A 84 -6.16 12.98 -3.53
CA SER A 84 -7.39 12.46 -2.90
C SER A 84 -8.65 12.56 -3.77
N LYS A 85 -8.61 13.36 -4.83
CA LYS A 85 -9.72 13.56 -5.78
C LYS A 85 -9.58 12.74 -7.07
N SER A 86 -8.48 12.02 -7.24
CA SER A 86 -8.19 11.28 -8.48
C SER A 86 -9.13 10.11 -8.69
N LEU A 87 -9.63 9.51 -7.62
CA LEU A 87 -10.59 8.41 -7.63
C LEU A 87 -11.70 8.66 -6.62
N LYS A 88 -12.89 8.20 -6.96
CA LYS A 88 -14.06 8.27 -6.07
C LYS A 88 -14.86 6.96 -6.11
N PRO A 89 -15.64 6.63 -5.08
CA PRO A 89 -16.54 5.50 -5.10
C PRO A 89 -17.43 5.52 -6.35
N GLY A 90 -17.57 4.37 -7.00
CA GLY A 90 -18.35 4.20 -8.22
C GLY A 90 -17.54 4.31 -9.52
N ASP A 91 -16.30 4.80 -9.48
CA ASP A 91 -15.42 4.80 -10.67
C ASP A 91 -15.14 3.36 -11.10
N GLU A 92 -15.32 3.07 -12.39
CA GLU A 92 -14.91 1.79 -12.98
C GLU A 92 -13.48 1.91 -13.48
N ILE A 93 -12.62 1.02 -13.00
CA ILE A 93 -11.18 1.05 -13.26
C ILE A 93 -10.62 -0.33 -13.61
N ALA A 94 -9.48 -0.32 -14.27
CA ALA A 94 -8.56 -1.45 -14.36
C ALA A 94 -7.22 -1.03 -13.73
N VAL A 95 -6.60 -1.93 -12.99
CA VAL A 95 -5.33 -1.66 -12.34
C VAL A 95 -4.41 -2.88 -12.40
N THR A 96 -3.17 -2.65 -12.80
CA THR A 96 -2.12 -3.66 -12.70
C THR A 96 -1.53 -3.61 -11.30
N ILE A 97 -1.53 -4.74 -10.62
CA ILE A 97 -1.08 -4.87 -9.23
C ILE A 97 0.00 -5.94 -9.09
N ASN A 98 0.80 -5.82 -8.04
CA ASN A 98 1.59 -6.93 -7.54
C ASN A 98 0.74 -7.64 -6.48
N PRO A 99 0.24 -8.86 -6.75
CA PRO A 99 -0.67 -9.55 -5.86
C PRO A 99 0.01 -9.99 -4.56
N LEU A 100 -0.77 -10.32 -3.55
CA LEU A 100 -0.24 -10.93 -2.33
C LEU A 100 0.26 -12.35 -2.61
N HIS A 101 1.44 -12.71 -2.10
CA HIS A 101 1.95 -14.09 -2.16
C HIS A 101 1.01 -15.11 -1.50
N SER A 102 0.20 -14.67 -0.55
CA SER A 102 -0.79 -15.53 0.14
C SER A 102 -1.95 -15.98 -0.75
N GLY A 103 -2.16 -15.34 -1.90
CA GLY A 103 -3.31 -15.55 -2.76
C GLY A 103 -4.60 -14.91 -2.28
N ALA A 104 -4.57 -14.13 -1.19
CA ALA A 104 -5.72 -13.35 -0.73
C ALA A 104 -6.03 -12.21 -1.71
N GLU A 105 -7.27 -11.72 -1.69
CA GLU A 105 -7.72 -10.61 -2.53
C GLU A 105 -7.06 -9.29 -2.10
N GLY A 106 -5.90 -8.98 -2.71
CA GLY A 106 -5.13 -7.78 -2.39
C GLY A 106 -3.82 -7.71 -3.15
N GLY A 107 -3.14 -6.59 -2.98
CA GLY A 107 -1.88 -6.35 -3.65
C GLY A 107 -1.37 -4.94 -3.45
N SER A 108 -0.28 -4.60 -4.12
CA SER A 108 0.21 -3.23 -4.20
C SER A 108 -0.02 -2.63 -5.58
N TYR A 109 -0.18 -1.32 -5.65
CA TYR A 109 -0.37 -0.59 -6.89
C TYR A 109 0.48 0.69 -6.94
N GLN A 110 0.69 1.18 -8.15
CA GLN A 110 1.27 2.49 -8.41
C GLN A 110 0.29 3.35 -9.22
N PRO A 111 0.28 4.69 -9.07
CA PRO A 111 -0.64 5.58 -9.75
C PRO A 111 -0.71 5.39 -11.27
N MET A 112 0.45 5.19 -11.88
CA MET A 112 0.59 5.01 -13.34
C MET A 112 -0.05 3.71 -13.88
N GLN A 113 -0.36 2.78 -12.98
CA GLN A 113 -0.95 1.48 -13.32
C GLN A 113 -2.48 1.48 -13.23
N VAL A 114 -3.07 2.61 -12.85
CA VAL A 114 -4.53 2.74 -12.72
C VAL A 114 -5.09 3.46 -13.95
N LYS A 115 -6.09 2.84 -14.58
CA LYS A 115 -6.80 3.35 -15.74
C LYS A 115 -8.29 3.35 -15.47
N PHE A 116 -9.01 4.31 -16.02
CA PHE A 116 -10.47 4.24 -16.09
C PHE A 116 -10.91 3.18 -17.10
N LYS A 117 -12.17 2.77 -17.03
CA LYS A 117 -12.75 1.72 -17.90
C LYS A 117 -12.60 2.00 -19.39
N ASP A 118 -12.62 3.27 -19.80
CA ASP A 118 -12.42 3.69 -21.19
C ASP A 118 -10.95 3.64 -21.64
N GLY A 119 -10.02 3.28 -20.75
CA GLY A 119 -8.61 3.06 -21.00
C GLY A 119 -7.71 4.27 -20.77
N HIS A 120 -8.26 5.47 -20.50
CA HIS A 120 -7.38 6.59 -20.19
C HIS A 120 -6.81 6.49 -18.75
N PRO A 121 -5.55 6.91 -18.53
CA PRO A 121 -4.91 6.79 -17.24
C PRO A 121 -5.53 7.75 -16.22
N VAL A 122 -5.55 7.34 -14.94
CA VAL A 122 -6.01 8.20 -13.82
C VAL A 122 -5.02 9.34 -13.58
N VAL A 123 -3.74 9.10 -13.84
CA VAL A 123 -2.70 10.13 -13.77
C VAL A 123 -1.97 10.25 -15.09
N THR A 124 -1.63 11.48 -15.47
CA THR A 124 -0.81 11.73 -16.67
C THR A 124 0.66 11.84 -16.26
N PRO A 125 1.58 11.13 -16.93
CA PRO A 125 3.01 11.29 -16.68
C PRO A 125 3.42 12.76 -16.83
N ARG A 126 4.21 13.27 -15.90
CA ARG A 126 4.86 14.57 -16.09
C ARG A 126 5.90 14.42 -17.19
N GLN A 127 5.80 15.30 -18.17
CA GLN A 127 6.84 15.45 -19.20
C GLN A 127 8.08 16.11 -18.62
#